data_410cf14c08e507c98779c79e9a51ed7e
#
_entry.id   410cf14c08e507c98779c79e9a51ed7e
#
_cell.length_a   1.000
_cell.length_b   1.000
_cell.length_c   1.000
_cell.angle_alpha   90.00
_cell.angle_beta   90.00
_cell.angle_gamma   90.00
#
_symmetry.space_group_name_H-M   'P 1'
#
loop_
_entity.id
_entity.type
_entity.pdbx_description
1 polymer ?
#
loop_
_entity_poly.entity_id
_entity_poly.type
_entity_poly.pdbx_seq_one_letter_code
_entity_poly.pdbx_strand_id
1 'polypeptide(L)'
;MTAEGPVGVRAHVVVGSRDVDVAIEVRVGECLAVIGPNGAGKSTVLEALAGLLPIDAGRIELDGVQVSSPRHAVPTHRRRAGLVAQRSDLFPFLDVVGNVAFGPRAAGAGRAAARERARDALDAVGAADLATRDPRTLSGGQAQRVAIARALATDPAVLLLDEPTSALDVGAQDEVRAALRTAVAGRPAVLVTHDPVEVVALADRVVVLEGGRVVEQGVPAAVLGRPTSAFAATFSGLALVHGTATGGGIAIDGGGELASGTHAVPPGRPALAAFHPTAAVLTRDGAGAARTVSSLEPRDGLVRVRAGDLVADLTLARLTALGIAPGDAVRIDVPPVEVAVYAPRG
;
A
#
# COMPACT_ATOMS: atom_id res chain seq x y z
N MET A 1 5.44 8.45 -20.80
CA MET A 1 5.66 7.31 -21.71
C MET A 1 5.22 6.06 -20.96
N THR A 2 4.04 5.54 -21.27
CA THR A 2 3.56 4.27 -20.74
C THR A 2 4.37 3.17 -21.39
N ALA A 3 5.17 2.43 -20.61
CA ALA A 3 5.95 1.31 -21.11
C ALA A 3 4.99 0.25 -21.70
N GLU A 4 5.08 0.00 -22.99
CA GLU A 4 4.38 -1.06 -23.70
C GLU A 4 5.10 -2.39 -23.42
N GLY A 5 4.91 -2.97 -22.23
CA GLY A 5 5.43 -4.30 -21.90
C GLY A 5 4.31 -5.35 -21.95
N PRO A 6 4.65 -6.66 -22.07
CA PRO A 6 3.64 -7.72 -22.00
C PRO A 6 2.95 -7.72 -20.64
N VAL A 7 1.66 -8.06 -20.63
CA VAL A 7 0.83 -8.13 -19.43
C VAL A 7 1.12 -9.45 -18.72
N GLY A 8 1.56 -9.36 -17.46
CA GLY A 8 1.82 -10.51 -16.61
C GLY A 8 0.61 -10.93 -15.75
N VAL A 9 -0.20 -9.94 -15.31
CA VAL A 9 -1.47 -10.18 -14.60
C VAL A 9 -2.57 -9.38 -15.26
N ARG A 10 -3.67 -10.03 -15.62
CA ARG A 10 -4.94 -9.38 -15.95
C ARG A 10 -6.03 -10.01 -15.11
N ALA A 11 -6.67 -9.23 -14.27
CA ALA A 11 -7.68 -9.74 -13.38
C ALA A 11 -8.88 -8.79 -13.30
N HIS A 12 -10.07 -9.39 -13.42
CA HIS A 12 -11.32 -8.81 -12.99
C HIS A 12 -11.89 -9.75 -11.92
N VAL A 13 -11.85 -9.32 -10.68
CA VAL A 13 -12.23 -10.09 -9.50
C VAL A 13 -13.55 -9.58 -8.98
N VAL A 14 -14.60 -10.41 -9.07
CA VAL A 14 -15.90 -10.12 -8.47
C VAL A 14 -16.20 -11.18 -7.42
N VAL A 15 -16.40 -10.75 -6.17
CA VAL A 15 -16.77 -11.61 -5.03
C VAL A 15 -17.92 -10.93 -4.29
N GLY A 16 -19.15 -11.36 -4.62
CA GLY A 16 -20.38 -10.74 -4.11
C GLY A 16 -20.54 -10.82 -2.58
N SER A 17 -20.14 -11.94 -1.98
CA SER A 17 -20.19 -12.13 -0.53
C SER A 17 -19.26 -11.17 0.26
N ARG A 18 -18.31 -10.52 -0.41
CA ARG A 18 -17.37 -9.56 0.18
C ARG A 18 -17.51 -8.15 -0.42
N ASP A 19 -18.51 -7.92 -1.26
CA ASP A 19 -18.76 -6.68 -2.00
C ASP A 19 -17.52 -6.17 -2.76
N VAL A 20 -16.79 -7.08 -3.43
CA VAL A 20 -15.58 -6.76 -4.20
C VAL A 20 -15.86 -6.88 -5.69
N ASP A 21 -15.52 -5.83 -6.44
CA ASP A 21 -15.53 -5.78 -7.90
C ASP A 21 -14.34 -4.91 -8.36
N VAL A 22 -13.21 -5.57 -8.62
CA VAL A 22 -11.92 -4.92 -8.87
C VAL A 22 -11.31 -5.43 -10.16
N ALA A 23 -10.96 -4.51 -11.05
CA ALA A 23 -10.20 -4.79 -12.26
C ALA A 23 -8.78 -4.21 -12.12
N ILE A 24 -7.76 -5.05 -12.31
CA ILE A 24 -6.36 -4.67 -12.33
C ILE A 24 -5.62 -5.33 -13.49
N GLU A 25 -4.58 -4.63 -13.93
CA GLU A 25 -3.61 -5.16 -14.90
C GLU A 25 -2.20 -4.83 -14.39
N VAL A 26 -1.28 -5.80 -14.45
CA VAL A 26 0.12 -5.63 -14.05
C VAL A 26 1.02 -6.13 -15.16
N ARG A 27 1.98 -5.33 -15.59
CA ARG A 27 2.92 -5.68 -16.66
C ARG A 27 4.09 -6.51 -16.13
N VAL A 28 4.75 -7.20 -17.02
CA VAL A 28 6.02 -7.87 -16.68
C VAL A 28 7.04 -6.82 -16.25
N GLY A 29 7.67 -7.04 -15.09
CA GLY A 29 8.61 -6.11 -14.48
C GLY A 29 7.97 -4.96 -13.70
N GLU A 30 6.61 -4.92 -13.59
CA GLU A 30 5.87 -3.92 -12.81
C GLU A 30 5.51 -4.49 -11.42
N CYS A 31 5.69 -3.69 -10.40
CA CYS A 31 5.14 -3.91 -9.07
C CYS A 31 3.92 -2.98 -8.85
N LEU A 32 2.73 -3.57 -8.74
CA LEU A 32 1.49 -2.87 -8.42
C LEU A 32 1.23 -2.91 -6.92
N ALA A 33 1.25 -1.75 -6.25
CA ALA A 33 0.78 -1.66 -4.88
C ALA A 33 -0.76 -1.53 -4.83
N VAL A 34 -1.40 -2.32 -3.98
CA VAL A 34 -2.82 -2.24 -3.66
C VAL A 34 -2.97 -1.76 -2.22
N ILE A 35 -3.45 -0.55 -2.06
CA ILE A 35 -3.66 0.08 -0.75
C ILE A 35 -5.15 0.36 -0.53
N GLY A 36 -5.55 0.64 0.70
CA GLY A 36 -6.95 0.92 1.03
C GLY A 36 -7.23 0.65 2.53
N PRO A 37 -8.34 1.11 3.08
CA PRO A 37 -8.72 0.86 4.46
C PRO A 37 -8.92 -0.64 4.74
N ASN A 38 -9.02 -1.00 6.02
CA ASN A 38 -9.38 -2.36 6.41
C ASN A 38 -10.77 -2.69 5.88
N GLY A 39 -10.93 -3.91 5.33
CA GLY A 39 -12.17 -4.33 4.70
C GLY A 39 -12.37 -3.85 3.25
N ALA A 40 -11.45 -3.08 2.65
CA ALA A 40 -11.57 -2.59 1.28
C ALA A 40 -11.46 -3.67 0.18
N GLY A 41 -11.18 -4.91 0.53
CA GLY A 41 -11.07 -6.01 -0.44
C GLY A 41 -9.65 -6.36 -0.89
N LYS A 42 -8.60 -5.74 -0.33
CA LYS A 42 -7.19 -5.99 -0.71
C LYS A 42 -6.81 -7.48 -0.64
N SER A 43 -7.01 -8.10 0.52
CA SER A 43 -6.72 -9.54 0.71
C SER A 43 -7.63 -10.42 -0.15
N THR A 44 -8.88 -10.01 -0.39
CA THR A 44 -9.80 -10.73 -1.30
C THR A 44 -9.23 -10.80 -2.72
N VAL A 45 -8.71 -9.68 -3.24
CA VAL A 45 -8.06 -9.65 -4.56
C VAL A 45 -6.83 -10.55 -4.56
N LEU A 46 -5.97 -10.45 -3.54
CA LEU A 46 -4.75 -11.26 -3.46
C LEU A 46 -5.06 -12.77 -3.35
N GLU A 47 -6.02 -13.15 -2.49
CA GLU A 47 -6.48 -14.54 -2.33
C GLU A 47 -7.07 -15.10 -3.64
N ALA A 48 -7.83 -14.28 -4.39
CA ALA A 48 -8.37 -14.68 -5.67
C ALA A 48 -7.27 -14.92 -6.72
N LEU A 49 -6.25 -14.05 -6.78
CA LEU A 49 -5.08 -14.22 -7.62
C LEU A 49 -4.30 -15.50 -7.26
N ALA A 50 -4.09 -15.73 -5.96
CA ALA A 50 -3.42 -16.92 -5.45
C ALA A 50 -4.22 -18.22 -5.67
N GLY A 51 -5.54 -18.11 -5.89
CA GLY A 51 -6.46 -19.26 -6.01
C GLY A 51 -6.90 -19.86 -4.69
N LEU A 52 -6.81 -19.08 -3.64
CA LEU A 52 -7.31 -19.42 -2.31
C LEU A 52 -8.80 -19.09 -2.17
N LEU A 53 -9.31 -18.20 -3.03
CA LEU A 53 -10.70 -17.78 -3.06
C LEU A 53 -11.26 -17.90 -4.49
N PRO A 54 -12.43 -18.55 -4.70
CA PRO A 54 -13.11 -18.53 -5.98
C PRO A 54 -13.72 -17.14 -6.25
N ILE A 55 -13.92 -16.81 -7.54
CA ILE A 55 -14.59 -15.59 -7.99
C ILE A 55 -16.00 -15.91 -8.48
N ASP A 56 -16.95 -15.00 -8.22
CA ASP A 56 -18.35 -15.16 -8.64
C ASP A 56 -18.56 -14.68 -10.08
N ALA A 57 -17.82 -13.66 -10.52
CA ALA A 57 -17.80 -13.16 -11.89
C ALA A 57 -16.40 -12.65 -12.26
N GLY A 58 -16.21 -12.31 -13.53
CA GLY A 58 -14.92 -11.86 -14.06
C GLY A 58 -14.00 -13.01 -14.48
N ARG A 59 -12.69 -12.72 -14.54
CA ARG A 59 -11.65 -13.70 -14.91
C ARG A 59 -10.29 -13.27 -14.39
N ILE A 60 -9.40 -14.22 -14.20
CA ILE A 60 -8.00 -14.00 -13.83
C ILE A 60 -7.10 -14.71 -14.84
N GLU A 61 -6.17 -13.96 -15.41
CA GLU A 61 -5.10 -14.44 -16.29
C GLU A 61 -3.75 -14.11 -15.66
N LEU A 62 -2.88 -15.11 -15.55
CA LEU A 62 -1.49 -14.98 -15.10
C LEU A 62 -0.58 -15.47 -16.23
N ASP A 63 0.37 -14.63 -16.64
CA ASP A 63 1.31 -14.93 -17.73
C ASP A 63 0.59 -15.44 -19.02
N GLY A 64 -0.51 -14.77 -19.38
CA GLY A 64 -1.35 -15.13 -20.53
C GLY A 64 -2.21 -16.39 -20.36
N VAL A 65 -2.16 -17.06 -19.21
CA VAL A 65 -2.95 -18.26 -18.92
C VAL A 65 -4.15 -17.91 -18.05
N GLN A 66 -5.37 -18.24 -18.47
CA GLN A 66 -6.55 -18.07 -17.63
C GLN A 66 -6.54 -19.09 -16.49
N VAL A 67 -6.44 -18.58 -15.24
CA VAL A 67 -6.36 -19.39 -14.01
C VAL A 67 -7.65 -19.38 -13.19
N SER A 68 -8.55 -18.42 -13.42
CA SER A 68 -9.87 -18.38 -12.75
C SER A 68 -10.94 -17.79 -13.64
N SER A 69 -12.14 -18.34 -13.51
CA SER A 69 -13.42 -17.80 -13.95
C SER A 69 -14.53 -18.45 -13.08
N PRO A 70 -15.81 -18.04 -13.17
CA PRO A 70 -16.88 -18.61 -12.34
C PRO A 70 -17.08 -20.13 -12.48
N ARG A 71 -16.62 -20.70 -13.60
CA ARG A 71 -16.77 -22.14 -13.90
C ARG A 71 -15.46 -22.91 -13.97
N HIS A 72 -14.34 -22.23 -13.76
CA HIS A 72 -13.00 -22.84 -13.87
C HIS A 72 -12.04 -22.21 -12.88
N ALA A 73 -11.35 -23.04 -12.11
CA ALA A 73 -10.28 -22.59 -11.21
C ALA A 73 -9.10 -23.56 -11.29
N VAL A 74 -7.95 -23.04 -11.71
CA VAL A 74 -6.69 -23.77 -11.62
C VAL A 74 -6.29 -23.85 -10.14
N PRO A 75 -5.93 -25.04 -9.60
CA PRO A 75 -5.46 -25.21 -8.23
C PRO A 75 -4.24 -24.31 -7.94
N THR A 76 -4.13 -23.79 -6.71
CA THR A 76 -3.05 -22.88 -6.25
C THR A 76 -1.65 -23.34 -6.68
N HIS A 77 -1.31 -24.61 -6.44
CA HIS A 77 0.01 -25.18 -6.74
C HIS A 77 0.35 -25.26 -8.25
N ARG A 78 -0.62 -25.03 -9.14
CA ARG A 78 -0.43 -25.00 -10.60
C ARG A 78 -0.49 -23.61 -11.21
N ARG A 79 -0.75 -22.56 -10.42
CA ARG A 79 -0.90 -21.18 -10.91
C ARG A 79 0.41 -20.48 -11.25
N ARG A 80 1.55 -21.04 -10.86
CA ARG A 80 2.85 -20.37 -10.95
C ARG A 80 2.87 -19.01 -10.25
N ALA A 81 2.06 -18.83 -9.21
CA ALA A 81 2.05 -17.65 -8.36
C ALA A 81 2.85 -17.93 -7.08
N GLY A 82 3.84 -17.09 -6.78
CA GLY A 82 4.58 -17.13 -5.52
C GLY A 82 3.89 -16.21 -4.50
N LEU A 83 3.40 -16.77 -3.41
CA LEU A 83 2.76 -16.00 -2.34
C LEU A 83 3.72 -15.85 -1.16
N VAL A 84 3.95 -14.59 -0.77
CA VAL A 84 4.60 -14.22 0.51
C VAL A 84 3.50 -13.66 1.39
N ALA A 85 3.10 -14.43 2.39
CA ALA A 85 2.05 -14.06 3.34
C ALA A 85 2.61 -13.16 4.46
N GLN A 86 1.72 -12.47 5.15
CA GLN A 86 2.02 -11.61 6.30
C GLN A 86 2.81 -12.36 7.40
N ARG A 87 2.49 -13.64 7.62
CA ARG A 87 3.25 -14.53 8.49
C ARG A 87 4.14 -15.45 7.66
N SER A 88 5.40 -15.58 8.07
CA SER A 88 6.39 -16.37 7.33
C SER A 88 6.10 -17.87 7.29
N ASP A 89 5.33 -18.40 8.24
CA ASP A 89 4.87 -19.80 8.42
C ASP A 89 5.81 -20.84 7.79
N LEU A 90 7.03 -20.93 8.35
CA LEU A 90 8.02 -21.91 7.91
C LEU A 90 7.70 -23.29 8.51
N PHE A 91 8.01 -24.34 7.75
CA PHE A 91 7.84 -25.71 8.22
C PHE A 91 8.85 -26.03 9.35
N PRO A 92 8.40 -26.24 10.60
CA PRO A 92 9.29 -26.37 11.75
C PRO A 92 10.10 -27.68 11.78
N PHE A 93 9.75 -28.63 10.93
CA PHE A 93 10.40 -29.94 10.80
C PHE A 93 11.43 -30.01 9.66
N LEU A 94 11.65 -28.93 8.94
CA LEU A 94 12.65 -28.77 7.89
C LEU A 94 13.67 -27.71 8.30
N ASP A 95 14.94 -27.88 7.93
CA ASP A 95 15.91 -26.79 7.96
C ASP A 95 15.54 -25.67 6.97
N VAL A 96 16.22 -24.54 7.01
CA VAL A 96 15.92 -23.39 6.13
C VAL A 96 16.03 -23.81 4.65
N VAL A 97 17.10 -24.47 4.24
CA VAL A 97 17.24 -24.90 2.83
C VAL A 97 16.18 -25.95 2.46
N GLY A 98 15.71 -26.76 3.38
CA GLY A 98 14.62 -27.70 3.19
C GLY A 98 13.27 -26.99 2.98
N ASN A 99 13.01 -25.91 3.74
CA ASN A 99 11.85 -25.06 3.56
C ASN A 99 11.80 -24.46 2.16
N VAL A 100 12.92 -23.89 1.70
CA VAL A 100 13.00 -23.24 0.39
C VAL A 100 12.97 -24.26 -0.76
N ALA A 101 13.59 -25.44 -0.58
CA ALA A 101 13.57 -26.52 -1.57
C ALA A 101 12.22 -27.25 -1.66
N PHE A 102 11.28 -27.00 -0.73
CA PHE A 102 9.99 -27.71 -0.69
C PHE A 102 9.17 -27.49 -1.98
N GLY A 103 9.02 -26.25 -2.40
CA GLY A 103 8.26 -25.90 -3.62
C GLY A 103 8.80 -26.56 -4.89
N PRO A 104 10.08 -26.39 -5.22
CA PRO A 104 10.71 -27.07 -6.36
C PRO A 104 10.56 -28.61 -6.32
N ARG A 105 10.69 -29.22 -5.15
CA ARG A 105 10.47 -30.66 -4.98
C ARG A 105 9.03 -31.07 -5.23
N ALA A 106 8.07 -30.32 -4.69
CA ALA A 106 6.65 -30.56 -4.92
C ALA A 106 6.29 -30.42 -6.41
N ALA A 107 7.00 -29.56 -7.16
CA ALA A 107 6.89 -29.43 -8.60
C ALA A 107 7.64 -30.50 -9.41
N GLY A 108 8.24 -31.51 -8.75
CA GLY A 108 8.90 -32.64 -9.40
C GLY A 108 10.40 -32.50 -9.62
N ALA A 109 11.06 -31.44 -9.13
CA ALA A 109 12.51 -31.32 -9.23
C ALA A 109 13.23 -32.39 -8.39
N GLY A 110 14.30 -32.96 -8.92
CA GLY A 110 15.16 -33.85 -8.17
C GLY A 110 15.78 -33.18 -6.94
N ARG A 111 16.13 -33.98 -5.92
CA ARG A 111 16.60 -33.45 -4.61
C ARG A 111 17.81 -32.51 -4.74
N ALA A 112 18.76 -32.82 -5.60
CA ALA A 112 19.97 -32.02 -5.82
C ALA A 112 19.59 -30.66 -6.45
N ALA A 113 18.85 -30.68 -7.57
CA ALA A 113 18.40 -29.47 -8.27
C ALA A 113 17.51 -28.57 -7.41
N ALA A 114 16.62 -29.15 -6.60
CA ALA A 114 15.78 -28.37 -5.70
C ALA A 114 16.60 -27.68 -4.59
N ARG A 115 17.64 -28.32 -4.08
CA ARG A 115 18.54 -27.72 -3.09
C ARG A 115 19.44 -26.65 -3.70
N GLU A 116 19.87 -26.80 -4.94
CA GLU A 116 20.61 -25.78 -5.68
C GLU A 116 19.76 -24.53 -5.87
N ARG A 117 18.55 -24.65 -6.44
CA ARG A 117 17.60 -23.53 -6.56
C ARG A 117 17.30 -22.86 -5.21
N ALA A 118 17.22 -23.66 -4.14
CA ALA A 118 16.99 -23.13 -2.80
C ALA A 118 18.17 -22.28 -2.30
N ARG A 119 19.41 -22.68 -2.57
CA ARG A 119 20.60 -21.89 -2.22
C ARG A 119 20.68 -20.62 -3.01
N ASP A 120 20.43 -20.67 -4.34
CA ASP A 120 20.41 -19.50 -5.20
C ASP A 120 19.35 -18.48 -4.74
N ALA A 121 18.16 -18.97 -4.36
CA ALA A 121 17.10 -18.10 -3.86
C ALA A 121 17.43 -17.50 -2.49
N LEU A 122 18.09 -18.26 -1.59
CA LEU A 122 18.57 -17.73 -0.31
C LEU A 122 19.67 -16.69 -0.49
N ASP A 123 20.59 -16.90 -1.42
CA ASP A 123 21.65 -15.94 -1.75
C ASP A 123 21.05 -14.65 -2.27
N ALA A 124 20.10 -14.74 -3.22
CA ALA A 124 19.43 -13.60 -3.81
C ALA A 124 18.73 -12.67 -2.79
N VAL A 125 18.32 -13.20 -1.63
CA VAL A 125 17.67 -12.42 -0.55
C VAL A 125 18.60 -12.15 0.64
N GLY A 126 19.91 -12.41 0.51
CA GLY A 126 20.90 -12.20 1.57
C GLY A 126 20.67 -13.10 2.80
N ALA A 127 20.24 -14.36 2.61
CA ALA A 127 19.96 -15.33 3.68
C ALA A 127 20.75 -16.65 3.53
N ALA A 128 21.85 -16.65 2.75
CA ALA A 128 22.65 -17.85 2.48
C ALA A 128 23.25 -18.46 3.74
N ASP A 129 23.67 -17.63 4.71
CA ASP A 129 24.22 -18.03 6.01
C ASP A 129 23.21 -18.75 6.91
N LEU A 130 21.93 -18.63 6.63
CA LEU A 130 20.84 -19.25 7.38
C LEU A 130 20.49 -20.66 6.90
N ALA A 131 21.06 -21.14 5.78
CA ALA A 131 20.63 -22.34 5.04
C ALA A 131 20.45 -23.60 5.89
N THR A 132 21.29 -23.81 6.91
CA THR A 132 21.28 -24.99 7.77
C THR A 132 20.62 -24.76 9.14
N ARG A 133 20.11 -23.55 9.40
CA ARG A 133 19.47 -23.22 10.68
C ARG A 133 18.10 -23.88 10.84
N ASP A 134 17.73 -24.08 12.09
CA ASP A 134 16.36 -24.42 12.48
C ASP A 134 15.48 -23.17 12.33
N PRO A 135 14.37 -23.21 11.57
CA PRO A 135 13.50 -22.04 11.36
C PRO A 135 12.94 -21.45 12.66
N ARG A 136 12.83 -22.24 13.74
CA ARG A 136 12.36 -21.77 15.06
C ARG A 136 13.35 -20.84 15.76
N THR A 137 14.60 -20.80 15.30
CA THR A 137 15.66 -19.95 15.86
C THR A 137 15.85 -18.64 15.11
N LEU A 138 15.09 -18.40 14.04
CA LEU A 138 15.18 -17.21 13.21
C LEU A 138 14.47 -16.02 13.87
N SER A 139 15.04 -14.83 13.69
CA SER A 139 14.29 -13.59 13.94
C SER A 139 13.15 -13.42 12.92
N GLY A 140 12.19 -12.53 13.18
CA GLY A 140 11.09 -12.27 12.26
C GLY A 140 11.57 -11.86 10.87
N GLY A 141 12.55 -10.95 10.77
CA GLY A 141 13.13 -10.52 9.49
C GLY A 141 13.88 -11.65 8.77
N GLN A 142 14.63 -12.48 9.49
CA GLN A 142 15.27 -13.66 8.92
C GLN A 142 14.24 -14.65 8.37
N ALA A 143 13.20 -14.96 9.13
CA ALA A 143 12.11 -15.85 8.70
C ALA A 143 11.40 -15.30 7.47
N GLN A 144 11.17 -13.99 7.40
CA GLN A 144 10.54 -13.35 6.24
C GLN A 144 11.44 -13.43 5.00
N ARG A 145 12.74 -13.17 5.10
CA ARG A 145 13.67 -13.35 3.96
C ARG A 145 13.67 -14.80 3.46
N VAL A 146 13.62 -15.78 4.37
CA VAL A 146 13.48 -17.19 3.99
C VAL A 146 12.14 -17.48 3.30
N ALA A 147 11.03 -16.85 3.74
CA ALA A 147 9.73 -16.99 3.08
C ALA A 147 9.74 -16.39 1.66
N ILE A 148 10.42 -15.26 1.47
CA ILE A 148 10.64 -14.66 0.13
C ILE A 148 11.46 -15.62 -0.74
N ALA A 149 12.58 -16.16 -0.23
CA ALA A 149 13.38 -17.15 -0.95
C ALA A 149 12.56 -18.40 -1.33
N ARG A 150 11.70 -18.88 -0.44
CA ARG A 150 10.80 -20.02 -0.69
C ARG A 150 9.84 -19.75 -1.86
N ALA A 151 9.29 -18.54 -1.94
CA ALA A 151 8.46 -18.15 -3.06
C ALA A 151 9.27 -18.07 -4.37
N LEU A 152 10.46 -17.46 -4.35
CA LEU A 152 11.34 -17.32 -5.51
C LEU A 152 11.85 -18.63 -6.07
N ALA A 153 12.18 -19.61 -5.20
CA ALA A 153 12.74 -20.90 -5.60
C ALA A 153 11.82 -21.71 -6.54
N THR A 154 10.51 -21.41 -6.55
CA THR A 154 9.54 -22.03 -7.46
C THR A 154 9.53 -21.42 -8.87
N ASP A 155 10.35 -20.41 -9.13
CA ASP A 155 10.34 -19.62 -10.36
C ASP A 155 8.92 -19.17 -10.76
N PRO A 156 8.27 -18.34 -9.91
CA PRO A 156 6.90 -17.94 -10.14
C PRO A 156 6.79 -16.95 -11.30
N ALA A 157 5.72 -17.09 -12.08
CA ALA A 157 5.37 -16.12 -13.12
C ALA A 157 4.90 -14.78 -12.53
N VAL A 158 4.34 -14.80 -11.32
CA VAL A 158 3.82 -13.62 -10.61
C VAL A 158 4.14 -13.73 -9.12
N LEU A 159 4.57 -12.62 -8.50
CA LEU A 159 4.71 -12.53 -7.05
C LEU A 159 3.51 -11.83 -6.42
N LEU A 160 2.99 -12.41 -5.36
CA LEU A 160 1.90 -11.89 -4.53
C LEU A 160 2.46 -11.65 -3.13
N LEU A 161 2.42 -10.41 -2.66
CA LEU A 161 3.02 -9.97 -1.42
C LEU A 161 1.92 -9.40 -0.51
N ASP A 162 1.66 -10.04 0.63
CA ASP A 162 0.63 -9.65 1.58
C ASP A 162 1.28 -9.08 2.85
N GLU A 163 1.33 -7.77 2.96
CA GLU A 163 1.89 -7.01 4.10
C GLU A 163 3.26 -7.55 4.58
N PRO A 164 4.25 -7.68 3.71
CA PRO A 164 5.45 -8.49 3.95
C PRO A 164 6.36 -7.97 5.06
N THR A 165 6.20 -6.72 5.54
CA THR A 165 7.02 -6.16 6.63
C THR A 165 6.22 -5.76 7.88
N SER A 166 4.89 -5.95 7.89
CA SER A 166 4.00 -5.39 8.92
C SER A 166 4.27 -5.86 10.36
N ALA A 167 4.84 -7.06 10.52
CA ALA A 167 5.13 -7.67 11.84
C ALA A 167 6.58 -7.51 12.28
N LEU A 168 7.37 -6.67 11.59
CA LEU A 168 8.81 -6.54 11.80
C LEU A 168 9.19 -5.23 12.50
N ASP A 169 10.27 -5.26 13.27
CA ASP A 169 10.90 -4.05 13.76
C ASP A 169 11.57 -3.24 12.62
N VAL A 170 11.82 -1.96 12.87
CA VAL A 170 12.32 -1.01 11.85
C VAL A 170 13.63 -1.48 11.19
N GLY A 171 14.55 -2.07 11.96
CA GLY A 171 15.82 -2.56 11.42
C GLY A 171 15.63 -3.76 10.48
N ALA A 172 14.76 -4.70 10.86
CA ALA A 172 14.44 -5.85 10.04
C ALA A 172 13.64 -5.49 8.77
N GLN A 173 12.82 -4.43 8.83
CA GLN A 173 12.07 -3.95 7.65
C GLN A 173 12.99 -3.56 6.50
N ASP A 174 14.11 -2.88 6.76
CA ASP A 174 15.04 -2.42 5.70
C ASP A 174 15.70 -3.61 4.98
N GLU A 175 16.12 -4.64 5.75
CA GLU A 175 16.68 -5.86 5.17
C GLU A 175 15.65 -6.61 4.30
N VAL A 176 14.40 -6.70 4.78
CA VAL A 176 13.33 -7.36 4.04
C VAL A 176 12.93 -6.54 2.80
N ARG A 177 12.87 -5.21 2.88
CA ARG A 177 12.63 -4.35 1.69
C ARG A 177 13.72 -4.53 0.63
N ALA A 178 14.99 -4.68 1.03
CA ALA A 178 16.07 -4.97 0.09
C ALA A 178 15.87 -6.33 -0.61
N ALA A 179 15.50 -7.37 0.15
CA ALA A 179 15.17 -8.69 -0.39
C ALA A 179 13.96 -8.65 -1.33
N LEU A 180 12.90 -7.91 -0.97
CA LEU A 180 11.71 -7.72 -1.82
C LEU A 180 12.05 -7.00 -3.12
N ARG A 181 12.91 -5.97 -3.09
CA ARG A 181 13.36 -5.26 -4.31
C ARG A 181 14.02 -6.21 -5.29
N THR A 182 14.87 -7.12 -4.79
CA THR A 182 15.47 -8.18 -5.61
C THR A 182 14.41 -9.15 -6.12
N ALA A 183 13.45 -9.51 -5.28
CA ALA A 183 12.41 -10.47 -5.62
C ALA A 183 11.46 -9.98 -6.71
N VAL A 184 11.07 -8.71 -6.71
CA VAL A 184 10.13 -8.14 -7.70
C VAL A 184 10.82 -7.79 -9.02
N ALA A 185 12.15 -7.68 -9.05
CA ALA A 185 12.88 -7.28 -10.25
C ALA A 185 12.59 -8.19 -11.44
N GLY A 186 12.13 -7.60 -12.55
CA GLY A 186 11.91 -8.28 -13.83
C GLY A 186 10.68 -9.18 -13.91
N ARG A 187 9.82 -9.21 -12.88
CA ARG A 187 8.57 -10.00 -12.89
C ARG A 187 7.38 -9.19 -12.42
N PRO A 188 6.15 -9.52 -12.86
CA PRO A 188 4.96 -8.87 -12.35
C PRO A 188 4.77 -9.19 -10.86
N ALA A 189 4.47 -8.17 -10.06
CA ALA A 189 4.21 -8.32 -8.64
C ALA A 189 2.96 -7.53 -8.21
N VAL A 190 2.20 -8.08 -7.27
CA VAL A 190 1.10 -7.39 -6.58
C VAL A 190 1.47 -7.32 -5.10
N LEU A 191 1.60 -6.10 -4.59
CA LEU A 191 1.95 -5.80 -3.21
C LEU A 191 0.74 -5.22 -2.48
N VAL A 192 0.23 -5.91 -1.48
CA VAL A 192 -0.70 -5.34 -0.50
C VAL A 192 0.11 -4.80 0.67
N THR A 193 -0.06 -3.53 0.99
CA THR A 193 0.66 -2.91 2.11
C THR A 193 -0.12 -1.74 2.73
N HIS A 194 0.18 -1.46 3.99
CA HIS A 194 -0.23 -0.24 4.70
C HIS A 194 0.96 0.69 5.01
N ASP A 195 2.16 0.38 4.50
CA ASP A 195 3.37 1.17 4.70
C ASP A 195 3.66 2.04 3.46
N PRO A 196 3.58 3.40 3.57
CA PRO A 196 3.94 4.31 2.48
C PRO A 196 5.39 4.13 2.00
N VAL A 197 6.31 3.73 2.88
CA VAL A 197 7.73 3.53 2.53
C VAL A 197 7.89 2.34 1.58
N GLU A 198 7.13 1.25 1.80
CA GLU A 198 7.10 0.12 0.86
C GLU A 198 6.58 0.53 -0.52
N VAL A 199 5.52 1.34 -0.56
CA VAL A 199 4.96 1.84 -1.82
C VAL A 199 6.02 2.64 -2.59
N VAL A 200 6.70 3.58 -1.93
CA VAL A 200 7.74 4.40 -2.56
C VAL A 200 8.96 3.58 -2.98
N ALA A 201 9.31 2.55 -2.19
CA ALA A 201 10.52 1.76 -2.41
C ALA A 201 10.37 0.67 -3.48
N LEU A 202 9.16 0.15 -3.69
CA LEU A 202 8.93 -1.07 -4.47
C LEU A 202 7.93 -0.89 -5.62
N ALA A 203 6.95 0.01 -5.50
CA ALA A 203 5.86 0.06 -6.45
C ALA A 203 6.12 1.01 -7.63
N ASP A 204 5.80 0.55 -8.83
CA ASP A 204 5.76 1.36 -10.04
C ASP A 204 4.42 2.06 -10.21
N ARG A 205 3.35 1.43 -9.72
CA ARG A 205 1.98 1.95 -9.75
C ARG A 205 1.23 1.57 -8.47
N VAL A 206 0.27 2.42 -8.11
CA VAL A 206 -0.60 2.28 -6.94
C VAL A 206 -2.05 2.22 -7.39
N VAL A 207 -2.81 1.36 -6.75
CA VAL A 207 -4.28 1.30 -6.82
C VAL A 207 -4.82 1.45 -5.40
N VAL A 208 -5.74 2.38 -5.22
CA VAL A 208 -6.46 2.60 -3.96
C VAL A 208 -7.82 1.93 -4.05
N LEU A 209 -8.09 1.03 -3.11
CA LEU A 209 -9.39 0.36 -2.98
C LEU A 209 -10.19 0.97 -1.83
N GLU A 210 -11.43 1.31 -2.10
CA GLU A 210 -12.43 1.65 -1.08
C GLU A 210 -13.78 0.98 -1.43
N GLY A 211 -14.47 0.41 -0.45
CA GLY A 211 -15.75 -0.27 -0.66
C GLY A 211 -15.72 -1.32 -1.77
N GLY A 212 -14.63 -2.09 -1.86
CA GLY A 212 -14.49 -3.14 -2.87
C GLY A 212 -14.28 -2.65 -4.31
N ARG A 213 -13.98 -1.38 -4.52
CA ARG A 213 -13.79 -0.75 -5.85
C ARG A 213 -12.48 0.01 -5.92
N VAL A 214 -11.95 0.17 -7.14
CA VAL A 214 -10.83 1.08 -7.41
C VAL A 214 -11.36 2.50 -7.43
N VAL A 215 -10.87 3.35 -6.49
CA VAL A 215 -11.25 4.76 -6.41
C VAL A 215 -10.17 5.71 -6.93
N GLU A 216 -8.91 5.27 -6.90
CA GLU A 216 -7.79 6.07 -7.38
C GLU A 216 -6.67 5.16 -7.88
N GLN A 217 -5.94 5.57 -8.93
CA GLN A 217 -4.74 4.86 -9.39
C GLN A 217 -3.75 5.81 -10.05
N GLY A 218 -2.48 5.43 -10.04
CA GLY A 218 -1.42 6.20 -10.68
C GLY A 218 -0.02 5.79 -10.24
N VAL A 219 0.99 6.54 -10.65
CA VAL A 219 2.35 6.37 -10.11
C VAL A 219 2.40 6.83 -8.64
N PRO A 220 3.26 6.26 -7.79
CA PRO A 220 3.34 6.60 -6.36
C PRO A 220 3.41 8.12 -6.11
N ALA A 221 4.29 8.83 -6.81
CA ALA A 221 4.44 10.27 -6.64
C ALA A 221 3.14 11.07 -6.91
N ALA A 222 2.30 10.58 -7.81
CA ALA A 222 1.03 11.24 -8.11
C ALA A 222 -0.05 10.91 -7.05
N VAL A 223 -0.19 9.64 -6.66
CA VAL A 223 -1.21 9.21 -5.69
C VAL A 223 -0.87 9.69 -4.28
N LEU A 224 0.40 9.58 -3.87
CA LEU A 224 0.83 9.98 -2.53
C LEU A 224 1.07 11.49 -2.39
N GLY A 225 1.51 12.16 -3.45
CA GLY A 225 1.80 13.59 -3.40
C GLY A 225 0.59 14.49 -3.68
N ARG A 226 -0.40 14.01 -4.44
CA ARG A 226 -1.65 14.71 -4.76
C ARG A 226 -2.83 13.75 -4.71
N PRO A 227 -3.16 13.24 -3.51
CA PRO A 227 -4.23 12.26 -3.34
C PRO A 227 -5.59 12.85 -3.71
N THR A 228 -6.46 12.03 -4.30
CA THR A 228 -7.84 12.42 -4.60
C THR A 228 -8.85 11.72 -3.71
N SER A 229 -8.43 10.66 -3.01
CA SER A 229 -9.23 9.95 -2.01
C SER A 229 -8.79 10.32 -0.59
N ALA A 230 -9.74 10.28 0.35
CA ALA A 230 -9.49 10.55 1.76
C ALA A 230 -8.50 9.52 2.36
N PHE A 231 -8.60 8.27 1.91
CA PHE A 231 -7.67 7.23 2.35
C PHE A 231 -6.24 7.52 1.87
N ALA A 232 -6.04 7.81 0.59
CA ALA A 232 -4.71 8.08 0.05
C ALA A 232 -4.06 9.29 0.74
N ALA A 233 -4.84 10.34 1.05
CA ALA A 233 -4.36 11.48 1.82
C ALA A 233 -3.88 11.05 3.22
N THR A 234 -4.72 10.31 3.95
CA THR A 234 -4.38 9.83 5.30
C THR A 234 -3.17 8.89 5.27
N PHE A 235 -3.10 8.01 4.29
CA PHE A 235 -1.99 7.07 4.06
C PHE A 235 -0.67 7.81 3.82
N SER A 236 -0.73 8.94 3.09
CA SER A 236 0.44 9.80 2.82
C SER A 236 0.75 10.78 3.95
N GLY A 237 -0.01 10.76 5.05
CA GLY A 237 0.15 11.72 6.14
C GLY A 237 -0.39 13.12 5.85
N LEU A 238 -1.16 13.31 4.78
CA LEU A 238 -1.71 14.60 4.36
C LEU A 238 -3.14 14.80 4.87
N ALA A 239 -3.52 16.06 5.05
CA ALA A 239 -4.90 16.50 5.09
C ALA A 239 -5.40 16.76 3.67
N LEU A 240 -6.65 16.40 3.39
CA LEU A 240 -7.31 16.64 2.10
C LEU A 240 -8.58 17.46 2.33
N VAL A 241 -8.72 18.56 1.60
CA VAL A 241 -9.85 19.48 1.69
C VAL A 241 -10.46 19.62 0.31
N HIS A 242 -11.79 19.61 0.26
CA HIS A 242 -12.58 19.82 -0.95
C HIS A 242 -13.07 21.26 -1.03
N GLY A 243 -13.20 21.78 -2.24
CA GLY A 243 -13.69 23.13 -2.44
C GLY A 243 -13.63 23.60 -3.89
N THR A 244 -13.69 24.91 -4.05
CA THR A 244 -13.66 25.59 -5.34
C THR A 244 -12.41 26.46 -5.44
N ALA A 245 -11.65 26.32 -6.52
CA ALA A 245 -10.46 27.13 -6.76
C ALA A 245 -10.81 28.62 -6.80
N THR A 246 -9.99 29.44 -6.17
CA THR A 246 -10.01 30.89 -6.22
C THR A 246 -8.81 31.44 -7.00
N GLY A 247 -8.67 32.77 -7.13
CA GLY A 247 -7.48 33.36 -7.75
C GLY A 247 -6.20 33.22 -6.91
N GLY A 248 -6.32 32.89 -5.62
CA GLY A 248 -5.20 32.81 -4.68
C GLY A 248 -5.16 31.51 -3.84
N GLY A 249 -6.05 30.53 -4.13
CA GLY A 249 -6.11 29.30 -3.32
C GLY A 249 -7.38 28.50 -3.56
N ILE A 250 -8.05 28.08 -2.48
CA ILE A 250 -9.27 27.28 -2.51
C ILE A 250 -10.28 27.82 -1.47
N ALA A 251 -11.50 28.10 -1.92
CA ALA A 251 -12.65 28.30 -1.04
C ALA A 251 -13.15 26.92 -0.59
N ILE A 252 -13.15 26.67 0.72
CA ILE A 252 -13.44 25.36 1.31
C ILE A 252 -14.95 25.14 1.36
N ASP A 253 -15.45 23.96 1.03
CA ASP A 253 -16.88 23.61 1.09
C ASP A 253 -17.46 23.82 2.49
N GLY A 254 -16.69 23.59 3.54
CA GLY A 254 -17.06 23.87 4.95
C GLY A 254 -16.97 25.35 5.35
N GLY A 255 -16.68 26.26 4.42
CA GLY A 255 -16.50 27.70 4.65
C GLY A 255 -15.07 28.12 4.93
N GLY A 256 -14.72 29.36 4.63
CA GLY A 256 -13.37 29.89 4.70
C GLY A 256 -12.54 29.62 3.43
N GLU A 257 -11.31 30.07 3.45
CA GLU A 257 -10.38 29.96 2.33
C GLU A 257 -9.00 29.52 2.83
N LEU A 258 -8.32 28.69 2.07
CA LEU A 258 -6.90 28.42 2.23
C LEU A 258 -6.16 29.05 1.04
N ALA A 259 -5.22 29.91 1.36
CA ALA A 259 -4.35 30.49 0.34
C ALA A 259 -3.34 29.44 -0.15
N SER A 260 -2.93 29.52 -1.41
CA SER A 260 -1.89 28.67 -2.01
C SER A 260 -0.86 29.55 -2.71
N GLY A 261 0.40 29.18 -2.63
CA GLY A 261 1.49 29.92 -3.27
C GLY A 261 1.35 29.98 -4.79
N THR A 262 1.06 28.81 -5.40
CA THR A 262 0.79 28.70 -6.85
C THR A 262 -0.05 27.46 -7.14
N HIS A 263 -1.04 27.61 -8.05
CA HIS A 263 -1.80 26.48 -8.58
C HIS A 263 -2.27 26.74 -10.01
N ALA A 264 -2.53 25.68 -10.75
CA ALA A 264 -2.96 25.74 -12.15
C ALA A 264 -4.47 25.54 -12.35
N VAL A 265 -5.26 25.42 -11.27
CA VAL A 265 -6.71 25.21 -11.36
C VAL A 265 -7.39 26.56 -11.63
N PRO A 266 -8.18 26.71 -12.72
CA PRO A 266 -8.88 27.95 -12.99
C PRO A 266 -9.89 28.28 -11.88
N PRO A 267 -10.03 29.55 -11.49
CA PRO A 267 -11.04 29.99 -10.52
C PRO A 267 -12.46 29.54 -10.89
N GLY A 268 -13.24 29.15 -9.86
CA GLY A 268 -14.60 28.64 -10.02
C GLY A 268 -14.72 27.17 -10.40
N ARG A 269 -13.60 26.46 -10.55
CA ARG A 269 -13.61 25.00 -10.82
C ARG A 269 -13.47 24.21 -9.52
N PRO A 270 -14.09 23.01 -9.44
CA PRO A 270 -13.84 22.08 -8.33
C PRO A 270 -12.35 21.82 -8.14
N ALA A 271 -11.89 21.88 -6.91
CA ALA A 271 -10.49 21.72 -6.56
C ALA A 271 -10.34 20.92 -5.26
N LEU A 272 -9.16 20.35 -5.09
CA LEU A 272 -8.68 19.73 -3.87
C LEU A 272 -7.48 20.53 -3.35
N ALA A 273 -7.37 20.62 -2.02
CA ALA A 273 -6.16 21.11 -1.37
C ALA A 273 -5.59 20.06 -0.45
N ALA A 274 -4.30 19.81 -0.57
CA ALA A 274 -3.58 18.92 0.34
C ALA A 274 -2.46 19.70 1.05
N PHE A 275 -2.27 19.39 2.34
CA PHE A 275 -1.20 19.95 3.15
C PHE A 275 -0.83 18.99 4.28
N HIS A 276 0.39 19.14 4.83
CA HIS A 276 0.79 18.36 5.98
C HIS A 276 0.16 18.94 7.26
N PRO A 277 -0.53 18.16 8.11
CA PRO A 277 -1.23 18.67 9.29
C PRO A 277 -0.34 19.39 10.31
N THR A 278 0.98 19.11 10.32
CA THR A 278 1.96 19.83 11.16
C THR A 278 2.23 21.24 10.66
N ALA A 279 1.94 21.57 9.41
CA ALA A 279 2.05 22.92 8.88
C ALA A 279 0.86 23.82 9.29
N ALA A 280 -0.25 23.21 9.72
CA ALA A 280 -1.44 23.94 10.13
C ALA A 280 -1.19 24.70 11.46
N VAL A 281 -1.49 25.97 11.47
CA VAL A 281 -1.39 26.85 12.64
C VAL A 281 -2.77 26.99 13.26
N LEU A 282 -2.91 26.49 14.49
CA LEU A 282 -4.16 26.55 15.23
C LEU A 282 -4.07 27.61 16.34
N THR A 283 -5.08 28.48 16.39
CA THR A 283 -5.22 29.56 17.35
C THR A 283 -6.66 29.66 17.86
N ARG A 284 -6.87 30.30 19.03
CA ARG A 284 -8.22 30.64 19.50
C ARG A 284 -8.79 31.83 18.74
N ASP A 285 -7.95 32.84 18.52
CA ASP A 285 -8.26 34.10 17.85
C ASP A 285 -7.22 34.36 16.75
N GLY A 286 -7.57 35.09 15.67
CA GLY A 286 -6.64 35.44 14.61
C GLY A 286 -7.12 35.09 13.22
N ALA A 287 -6.18 34.89 12.29
CA ALA A 287 -6.44 34.52 10.92
C ALA A 287 -6.84 33.04 10.77
N GLY A 288 -7.38 32.69 9.61
CA GLY A 288 -7.72 31.32 9.24
C GLY A 288 -9.20 31.00 9.31
N ALA A 289 -9.54 29.78 8.86
CA ALA A 289 -10.90 29.29 8.83
C ALA A 289 -11.42 28.97 10.24
N ALA A 290 -12.57 29.52 10.61
CA ALA A 290 -13.20 29.26 11.90
C ALA A 290 -13.81 27.84 11.91
N ARG A 291 -13.51 27.06 12.94
CA ARG A 291 -13.97 25.67 13.12
C ARG A 291 -14.26 25.36 14.57
N THR A 292 -15.05 24.33 14.80
CA THR A 292 -15.25 23.76 16.14
C THR A 292 -14.47 22.45 16.25
N VAL A 293 -13.69 22.30 17.30
CA VAL A 293 -12.94 21.06 17.58
C VAL A 293 -13.88 19.90 17.80
N SER A 294 -13.78 18.85 17.03
CA SER A 294 -14.58 17.63 17.13
C SER A 294 -13.90 16.54 17.95
N SER A 295 -12.59 16.37 17.79
CA SER A 295 -11.81 15.35 18.52
C SER A 295 -10.33 15.73 18.67
N LEU A 296 -9.70 15.08 19.68
CA LEU A 296 -8.27 15.08 19.92
C LEU A 296 -7.78 13.64 19.89
N GLU A 297 -6.85 13.32 18.97
CA GLU A 297 -6.39 11.97 18.71
C GLU A 297 -4.86 11.90 18.89
N PRO A 298 -4.34 11.01 19.78
CA PRO A 298 -2.89 10.79 19.89
C PRO A 298 -2.33 10.24 18.57
N ARG A 299 -1.16 10.75 18.13
CA ARG A 299 -0.51 10.30 16.91
C ARG A 299 1.01 10.54 16.96
N ASP A 300 1.81 9.49 17.04
CA ASP A 300 3.28 9.52 16.88
C ASP A 300 3.98 10.67 17.65
N GLY A 301 3.64 10.84 18.92
CA GLY A 301 4.20 11.91 19.78
C GLY A 301 3.55 13.29 19.58
N LEU A 302 2.59 13.41 18.69
CA LEU A 302 1.75 14.59 18.47
C LEU A 302 0.31 14.32 18.90
N VAL A 303 -0.52 15.36 18.88
CA VAL A 303 -1.96 15.25 19.03
C VAL A 303 -2.61 15.86 17.80
N ARG A 304 -3.38 15.06 17.09
CA ARG A 304 -4.21 15.51 15.98
C ARG A 304 -5.47 16.16 16.51
N VAL A 305 -5.63 17.43 16.20
CA VAL A 305 -6.84 18.19 16.45
C VAL A 305 -7.69 18.15 15.18
N ARG A 306 -8.88 17.54 15.27
CA ARG A 306 -9.87 17.61 14.18
C ARG A 306 -10.84 18.74 14.45
N ALA A 307 -11.06 19.58 13.47
CA ALA A 307 -12.00 20.69 13.55
C ALA A 307 -12.72 20.87 12.21
N GLY A 308 -13.94 20.30 12.13
CA GLY A 308 -14.69 20.21 10.86
C GLY A 308 -13.92 19.38 9.81
N ASP A 309 -13.68 19.97 8.66
CA ASP A 309 -12.94 19.43 7.53
C ASP A 309 -11.42 19.70 7.58
N LEU A 310 -10.96 20.42 8.60
CA LEU A 310 -9.56 20.75 8.80
C LEU A 310 -8.95 19.93 9.95
N VAL A 311 -7.64 19.70 9.84
CA VAL A 311 -6.86 19.01 10.89
C VAL A 311 -5.54 19.75 11.13
N ALA A 312 -5.07 19.71 12.38
CA ALA A 312 -3.76 20.21 12.78
C ALA A 312 -3.08 19.21 13.72
N ASP A 313 -1.80 18.94 13.52
CA ASP A 313 -1.01 18.09 14.40
C ASP A 313 -0.14 18.98 15.31
N LEU A 314 -0.37 18.94 16.62
CA LEU A 314 0.27 19.78 17.62
C LEU A 314 1.09 18.93 18.59
N THR A 315 2.17 19.50 19.12
CA THR A 315 2.81 18.91 20.30
C THR A 315 1.88 19.00 21.52
N LEU A 316 1.99 18.04 22.44
CA LEU A 316 1.21 18.07 23.69
C LEU A 316 1.41 19.38 24.46
N ALA A 317 2.64 19.91 24.49
CA ALA A 317 2.94 21.19 25.12
C ALA A 317 2.16 22.35 24.47
N ARG A 318 2.09 22.40 23.13
CA ARG A 318 1.34 23.44 22.42
C ARG A 318 -0.16 23.32 22.66
N LEU A 319 -0.69 22.11 22.63
CA LEU A 319 -2.11 21.86 22.91
C LEU A 319 -2.49 22.31 24.34
N THR A 320 -1.66 21.96 25.33
CA THR A 320 -1.86 22.36 26.73
C THR A 320 -1.80 23.88 26.89
N ALA A 321 -0.83 24.55 26.26
CA ALA A 321 -0.71 26.00 26.30
C ALA A 321 -1.91 26.73 25.69
N LEU A 322 -2.53 26.15 24.68
CA LEU A 322 -3.76 26.68 24.07
C LEU A 322 -5.02 26.37 24.88
N GLY A 323 -4.98 25.36 25.76
CA GLY A 323 -6.10 24.93 26.57
C GLY A 323 -7.31 24.47 25.76
N ILE A 324 -7.07 23.81 24.62
CA ILE A 324 -8.12 23.41 23.67
C ILE A 324 -8.73 22.07 24.06
N ALA A 325 -10.05 22.00 23.98
CA ALA A 325 -10.85 20.81 24.21
C ALA A 325 -11.90 20.60 23.08
N PRO A 326 -12.44 19.39 22.94
CA PRO A 326 -13.58 19.17 22.05
C PRO A 326 -14.75 20.11 22.39
N GLY A 327 -15.34 20.74 21.37
CA GLY A 327 -16.37 21.76 21.49
C GLY A 327 -15.85 23.20 21.42
N ASP A 328 -14.55 23.43 21.58
CA ASP A 328 -13.97 24.78 21.50
C ASP A 328 -13.99 25.31 20.06
N ALA A 329 -14.25 26.60 19.93
CA ALA A 329 -14.07 27.33 18.68
C ALA A 329 -12.58 27.64 18.49
N VAL A 330 -12.06 27.37 17.30
CA VAL A 330 -10.67 27.60 16.92
C VAL A 330 -10.60 28.18 15.49
N ARG A 331 -9.46 28.74 15.17
CA ARG A 331 -9.10 29.12 13.79
C ARG A 331 -7.90 28.30 13.35
N ILE A 332 -8.02 27.78 12.12
CA ILE A 332 -6.94 27.01 11.49
C ILE A 332 -6.53 27.75 10.23
N ASP A 333 -5.26 28.05 10.15
CA ASP A 333 -4.59 28.64 9.00
C ASP A 333 -3.46 27.72 8.55
N VAL A 334 -3.12 27.74 7.25
CA VAL A 334 -2.01 26.96 6.69
C VAL A 334 -1.19 27.91 5.82
N PRO A 335 0.13 28.00 6.03
CA PRO A 335 0.98 28.84 5.20
C PRO A 335 0.79 28.51 3.71
N PRO A 336 0.62 29.51 2.82
CA PRO A 336 0.31 29.28 1.41
C PRO A 336 1.30 28.37 0.67
N VAL A 337 2.57 28.38 1.08
CA VAL A 337 3.63 27.55 0.49
C VAL A 337 3.44 26.05 0.80
N GLU A 338 2.72 25.71 1.87
CA GLU A 338 2.43 24.34 2.31
C GLU A 338 1.13 23.79 1.71
N VAL A 339 0.35 24.61 1.01
CA VAL A 339 -0.95 24.22 0.43
C VAL A 339 -0.79 23.91 -1.04
N ALA A 340 -0.94 22.65 -1.41
CA ALA A 340 -0.99 22.20 -2.80
C ALA A 340 -2.45 22.17 -3.28
N VAL A 341 -2.82 23.02 -4.25
CA VAL A 341 -4.15 23.03 -4.87
C VAL A 341 -4.10 22.40 -6.26
N TYR A 342 -5.00 21.45 -6.54
CA TYR A 342 -5.05 20.69 -7.80
C TYR A 342 -6.49 20.28 -8.15
N ALA A 343 -6.71 19.93 -9.42
CA ALA A 343 -7.99 19.40 -9.87
C ALA A 343 -8.20 17.95 -9.39
N PRO A 344 -9.43 17.53 -9.01
CA PRO A 344 -9.77 16.14 -8.86
C PRO A 344 -9.41 15.37 -10.15
N ARG A 345 -8.90 14.15 -10.02
CA ARG A 345 -8.75 13.25 -11.17
C ARG A 345 -10.12 12.64 -11.46
N GLY A 346 -10.53 12.67 -12.72
CA GLY A 346 -11.74 12.02 -13.17
C GLY A 346 -11.60 10.51 -13.23
#